data_1499ae31d319adc259926a948c0f5df0
#
_entry.id   1499ae31d319adc259926a948c0f5df0
#
_cell.length_a   1.000
_cell.length_b   1.000
_cell.length_c   1.000
_cell.angle_alpha   90.00
_cell.angle_beta   90.00
_cell.angle_gamma   90.00
#
_symmetry.space_group_name_H-M   'P 1'
#
loop_
_entity.id
_entity.type
_entity.pdbx_description
1 polymer ?
#
loop_
_entity_poly.entity_id
_entity_poly.type
_entity_poly.pdbx_seq_one_letter_code
_entity_poly.pdbx_strand_id
1 'polypeptide(L)'
;MDRPPLSTSISRRDLLKATGAAAGLAIGAGLLTPEAARAQTPKRGGTLRVAQILDPVTGFDPHLTISFLTMIPLSFAYSRLVKVKAGPSVKPMTYPIEPDLAESWTQPDDKTYVFKLKKGVRWHPKPPVNGRELTADDVKYTYERFLTITGNGNRPVLEYVDKIDVLDKHTVKFTLKEPNAWFLDMLASTSAWIIAKECVEKFGDLKKAESVVGTGPWMLERWEPNVRILYVRNPNYFVPGLPYADSVDMIIDKDPSSRLATWLAGKLDFAPEYQQVVRRLDLAVAKQRKPGLQTAEYTWFTSGVTGLKIDKPPFNDVRVRRALARATSMVEIFESNAFSQGHWTPNPAVPAAAAEWSIPIDQLGPEGRKLYEYSTADAKRLLAEAGYPNGFKTQVETPGTAYGPDFLDFVQVTVKNWKAAGIDAELKLKEYGAFISSTIYGKFDHMFLGLRGAWTDPEAYFYRPYMPGQPLNVMNVNDPKLIEMINLQRRTFDVAKRKQIVFDIQRYLAEQAYAGVDGAVKVVSAWEPYIKNYMPNNGFDVGGRLMAAWIDK
;
A
#
# COMPACT_ATOMS: atom_id res chain seq x y z
N MET A 1 23.31 -51.22 0.79
CA MET A 1 24.49 -50.55 0.21
C MET A 1 24.43 -49.09 0.60
N ASP A 2 25.35 -48.76 1.46
CA ASP A 2 25.37 -47.55 2.31
C ASP A 2 25.64 -46.24 1.56
N ARG A 3 24.97 -45.20 1.98
CA ARG A 3 25.37 -43.81 1.66
C ARG A 3 26.14 -43.26 2.88
N PRO A 4 27.34 -42.66 2.73
CA PRO A 4 28.03 -42.00 3.81
C PRO A 4 27.51 -40.57 4.06
N PRO A 5 27.66 -40.06 5.31
CA PRO A 5 27.26 -38.70 5.67
C PRO A 5 28.34 -37.68 5.28
N LEU A 6 27.93 -36.53 4.71
CA LEU A 6 28.81 -35.39 4.49
C LEU A 6 28.67 -34.42 5.68
N SER A 7 29.61 -34.50 6.62
CA SER A 7 29.91 -33.41 7.56
C SER A 7 31.36 -32.99 7.31
N THR A 8 31.57 -31.77 6.76
CA THR A 8 32.89 -31.13 6.78
C THR A 8 32.73 -29.73 7.31
N SER A 9 33.06 -29.54 8.57
CA SER A 9 33.30 -28.27 9.22
C SER A 9 34.64 -27.72 8.72
N ILE A 10 34.61 -26.55 8.05
CA ILE A 10 35.82 -25.83 7.65
C ILE A 10 36.35 -25.12 8.90
N SER A 11 37.60 -25.44 9.29
CA SER A 11 38.27 -24.86 10.44
C SER A 11 38.75 -23.43 10.12
N ARG A 12 38.71 -22.54 11.14
CA ARG A 12 39.21 -21.15 11.04
C ARG A 12 40.68 -21.04 10.58
N ARG A 13 41.44 -22.17 10.62
CA ARG A 13 42.85 -22.20 10.22
C ARG A 13 43.03 -22.35 8.69
N ASP A 14 42.03 -22.85 7.99
CA ASP A 14 42.09 -23.03 6.55
C ASP A 14 41.70 -21.77 5.78
N LEU A 15 40.98 -20.86 6.44
CA LEU A 15 40.62 -19.55 5.87
C LEU A 15 41.81 -18.56 5.85
N LEU A 16 42.84 -18.78 6.68
CA LEU A 16 44.01 -17.90 6.79
C LEU A 16 45.18 -18.28 5.89
N LYS A 17 45.09 -19.42 5.19
CA LYS A 17 46.14 -19.88 4.25
C LYS A 17 45.85 -19.52 2.78
N ALA A 18 44.67 -18.98 2.47
CA ALA A 18 44.28 -18.61 1.09
C ALA A 18 44.59 -17.15 0.72
N THR A 19 45.21 -16.37 1.61
CA THR A 19 45.52 -14.94 1.35
C THR A 19 47.01 -14.64 1.12
N GLY A 20 47.81 -15.62 0.73
CA GLY A 20 49.23 -15.43 0.52
C GLY A 20 49.76 -15.98 -0.80
N ALA A 21 49.29 -15.50 -1.96
CA ALA A 21 50.03 -15.61 -3.24
C ALA A 21 49.29 -14.91 -4.39
N ALA A 22 49.43 -13.62 -4.57
CA ALA A 22 49.32 -12.91 -5.85
C ALA A 22 49.87 -11.47 -5.69
N ALA A 23 51.19 -11.38 -5.60
CA ALA A 23 51.88 -10.12 -5.87
C ALA A 23 52.45 -10.22 -7.31
N GLY A 24 52.02 -9.32 -8.18
CA GLY A 24 52.69 -9.11 -9.46
C GLY A 24 51.73 -9.04 -10.63
N LEU A 25 51.18 -7.87 -10.90
CA LEU A 25 51.04 -7.23 -12.21
C LEU A 25 50.19 -5.95 -12.03
N ALA A 26 50.85 -4.87 -11.73
CA ALA A 26 50.28 -3.53 -11.76
C ALA A 26 50.68 -2.87 -13.07
N ILE A 27 49.70 -2.54 -13.92
CA ILE A 27 49.78 -1.38 -14.84
C ILE A 27 48.33 -0.95 -15.16
N GLY A 28 47.98 0.27 -14.79
CA GLY A 28 47.00 1.11 -15.47
C GLY A 28 45.54 0.95 -15.13
N ALA A 29 45.12 1.27 -13.88
CA ALA A 29 43.75 1.71 -13.61
C ALA A 29 43.85 2.73 -12.46
N GLY A 30 43.29 3.91 -12.69
CA GLY A 30 43.30 5.00 -11.73
C GLY A 30 42.83 4.56 -10.36
N LEU A 31 43.59 4.93 -9.33
CA LEU A 31 43.27 4.73 -7.93
C LEU A 31 41.90 5.33 -7.59
N LEU A 32 40.85 4.54 -7.71
CA LEU A 32 39.68 4.74 -6.87
C LEU A 32 40.13 4.30 -5.48
N THR A 33 40.54 5.26 -4.67
CA THR A 33 40.58 5.05 -3.23
C THR A 33 39.21 4.51 -2.81
N PRO A 34 39.12 3.37 -2.10
CA PRO A 34 37.92 3.06 -1.39
C PRO A 34 37.84 4.11 -0.27
N GLU A 35 37.14 5.18 -0.53
CA GLU A 35 36.57 5.98 0.54
C GLU A 35 35.67 5.02 1.28
N ALA A 36 36.25 4.39 2.31
CA ALA A 36 35.53 3.52 3.20
C ALA A 36 34.27 4.30 3.58
N ALA A 37 33.09 3.78 3.22
CA ALA A 37 31.82 4.31 3.66
C ALA A 37 31.88 4.28 5.20
N ARG A 38 32.42 5.35 5.81
CA ARG A 38 32.33 5.56 7.25
C ARG A 38 30.85 5.58 7.53
N ALA A 39 30.37 4.54 8.21
CA ALA A 39 29.01 4.52 8.70
C ALA A 39 28.80 5.82 9.46
N GLN A 40 28.10 6.78 8.85
CA GLN A 40 27.85 8.08 9.46
C GLN A 40 27.08 7.82 10.74
N THR A 41 27.57 8.32 11.86
CA THR A 41 26.84 8.21 13.13
C THR A 41 25.56 9.01 13.04
N PRO A 42 24.38 8.40 13.26
CA PRO A 42 23.13 9.10 13.18
C PRO A 42 23.07 10.29 14.14
N LYS A 43 22.68 11.45 13.63
CA LYS A 43 22.45 12.65 14.44
C LYS A 43 21.03 12.62 15.01
N ARG A 44 20.89 13.06 16.24
CA ARG A 44 19.57 13.26 16.88
C ARG A 44 19.15 14.71 16.77
N GLY A 45 17.84 14.90 16.66
CA GLY A 45 17.27 16.24 16.69
C GLY A 45 16.61 16.65 15.37
N GLY A 46 16.02 17.84 15.40
CA GLY A 46 15.40 18.47 14.26
C GLY A 46 13.99 17.97 13.92
N THR A 47 13.38 18.64 12.95
CA THR A 47 12.02 18.39 12.48
C THR A 47 12.05 17.85 11.07
N LEU A 48 11.43 16.69 10.83
CA LEU A 48 11.15 16.17 9.49
C LEU A 48 9.89 16.83 8.95
N ARG A 49 9.98 17.48 7.79
CA ARG A 49 8.87 18.23 7.18
C ARG A 49 8.37 17.48 5.96
N VAL A 50 7.13 17.02 6.04
CA VAL A 50 6.48 16.23 4.99
C VAL A 50 5.21 16.93 4.50
N ALA A 51 4.82 16.69 3.25
CA ALA A 51 3.55 17.19 2.74
C ALA A 51 2.40 16.25 3.10
N GLN A 52 1.20 16.81 3.21
CA GLN A 52 -0.08 16.12 3.25
C GLN A 52 -1.05 16.84 2.31
N ILE A 53 -1.77 16.09 1.47
CA ILE A 53 -2.65 16.69 0.46
C ILE A 53 -3.89 17.33 1.10
N LEU A 54 -4.55 16.60 2.00
CA LEU A 54 -5.79 16.99 2.68
C LEU A 54 -5.78 16.48 4.11
N ASP A 55 -6.69 17.03 4.92
CA ASP A 55 -6.97 16.52 6.26
C ASP A 55 -7.44 15.05 6.25
N PRO A 56 -7.34 14.37 7.41
CA PRO A 56 -8.01 13.08 7.63
C PRO A 56 -9.53 13.23 7.61
N VAL A 57 -10.13 13.16 6.43
CA VAL A 57 -11.57 13.47 6.19
C VAL A 57 -12.55 12.55 6.94
N THR A 58 -12.10 11.35 7.33
CA THR A 58 -12.90 10.38 8.11
C THR A 58 -12.55 10.38 9.59
N GLY A 59 -11.73 11.34 10.05
CA GLY A 59 -11.14 11.36 11.39
C GLY A 59 -9.98 10.37 11.53
N PHE A 60 -9.62 10.04 12.77
CA PHE A 60 -8.41 9.29 13.12
C PHE A 60 -8.66 7.84 13.55
N ASP A 61 -9.87 7.27 13.35
CA ASP A 61 -10.14 5.87 13.71
C ASP A 61 -9.52 4.91 12.67
N PRO A 62 -8.46 4.13 13.02
CA PRO A 62 -7.77 3.27 12.07
C PRO A 62 -8.61 2.09 11.58
N HIS A 63 -9.66 1.72 12.32
CA HIS A 63 -10.53 0.61 11.98
C HIS A 63 -11.68 1.00 11.04
N LEU A 64 -12.03 2.30 10.98
CA LEU A 64 -13.19 2.79 10.23
C LEU A 64 -12.84 3.44 8.89
N THR A 65 -11.58 3.37 8.45
CA THR A 65 -11.17 4.00 7.20
C THR A 65 -10.20 3.12 6.40
N ILE A 66 -10.25 3.28 5.07
CA ILE A 66 -9.24 2.77 4.13
C ILE A 66 -8.49 3.93 3.46
N SER A 67 -8.80 5.17 3.86
CA SER A 67 -8.23 6.38 3.25
C SER A 67 -6.76 6.57 3.63
N PHE A 68 -5.89 6.72 2.62
CA PHE A 68 -4.48 7.04 2.83
C PHE A 68 -4.29 8.38 3.58
N LEU A 69 -5.23 9.32 3.43
CA LEU A 69 -5.20 10.61 4.11
C LEU A 69 -5.29 10.49 5.65
N THR A 70 -5.83 9.37 6.14
CA THR A 70 -5.86 9.03 7.57
C THR A 70 -4.77 8.04 7.94
N MET A 71 -4.54 7.00 7.11
CA MET A 71 -3.58 5.93 7.41
C MET A 71 -2.14 6.44 7.48
N ILE A 72 -1.75 7.39 6.61
CA ILE A 72 -0.41 7.98 6.64
C ILE A 72 -0.15 8.75 7.95
N PRO A 73 -0.98 9.71 8.37
CA PRO A 73 -0.83 10.35 9.68
C PRO A 73 -0.75 9.36 10.84
N LEU A 74 -1.62 8.36 10.89
CA LEU A 74 -1.65 7.38 11.99
C LEU A 74 -0.38 6.52 12.06
N SER A 75 0.34 6.32 10.95
CA SER A 75 1.58 5.55 10.91
C SER A 75 2.70 6.11 11.79
N PHE A 76 2.62 7.37 12.17
CA PHE A 76 3.57 8.00 13.10
C PHE A 76 3.29 7.65 14.57
N ALA A 77 2.02 7.37 14.91
CA ALA A 77 1.59 7.23 16.29
C ALA A 77 1.35 5.78 16.73
N TYR A 78 1.05 4.88 15.82
CA TYR A 78 0.65 3.51 16.16
C TYR A 78 1.72 2.47 15.76
N SER A 79 1.69 1.33 16.47
CA SER A 79 2.45 0.12 16.17
C SER A 79 1.52 -1.08 16.02
N ARG A 80 2.04 -2.20 15.53
CA ARG A 80 1.31 -3.45 15.30
C ARG A 80 2.16 -4.66 15.71
N LEU A 81 1.65 -5.87 15.64
CA LEU A 81 2.41 -7.05 16.07
C LEU A 81 3.67 -7.26 15.24
N VAL A 82 3.52 -7.23 13.93
CA VAL A 82 4.60 -7.34 12.94
C VAL A 82 4.44 -6.23 11.90
N LYS A 83 5.49 -5.84 11.23
CA LYS A 83 5.49 -4.76 10.23
C LYS A 83 6.31 -5.11 9.00
N VAL A 84 6.10 -4.37 7.93
CA VAL A 84 7.00 -4.40 6.78
C VAL A 84 8.29 -3.69 7.16
N LYS A 85 9.42 -4.34 6.90
CA LYS A 85 10.75 -3.77 7.11
C LYS A 85 10.97 -2.54 6.25
N ALA A 86 11.60 -1.52 6.81
CA ALA A 86 11.91 -0.27 6.14
C ALA A 86 13.40 0.08 6.24
N GLY A 87 13.84 1.04 5.44
CA GLY A 87 15.21 1.56 5.44
C GLY A 87 15.98 1.28 4.16
N PRO A 88 17.21 1.84 4.02
CA PRO A 88 17.96 1.86 2.76
C PRO A 88 18.41 0.46 2.27
N SER A 89 18.42 -0.54 3.14
CA SER A 89 18.71 -1.93 2.74
C SER A 89 17.53 -2.65 2.08
N VAL A 90 16.33 -2.06 2.11
CA VAL A 90 15.11 -2.63 1.52
C VAL A 90 14.88 -1.99 0.16
N LYS A 91 14.92 -2.80 -0.89
CA LYS A 91 14.60 -2.29 -2.24
C LYS A 91 13.12 -1.91 -2.32
N PRO A 92 12.77 -0.80 -2.97
CA PRO A 92 11.37 -0.51 -3.29
C PRO A 92 10.68 -1.71 -3.94
N MET A 93 9.39 -1.89 -3.68
CA MET A 93 8.56 -3.02 -4.12
C MET A 93 8.93 -4.38 -3.46
N THR A 94 9.65 -4.38 -2.35
CA THR A 94 9.83 -5.57 -1.51
C THR A 94 9.28 -5.32 -0.11
N TYR A 95 8.61 -6.34 0.46
CA TYR A 95 7.81 -6.19 1.68
C TYR A 95 8.15 -7.26 2.72
N PRO A 96 9.45 -7.45 3.10
CA PRO A 96 9.82 -8.43 4.10
C PRO A 96 9.21 -8.07 5.45
N ILE A 97 8.65 -9.06 6.13
CA ILE A 97 8.03 -8.89 7.44
C ILE A 97 9.10 -8.98 8.53
N GLU A 98 9.00 -8.10 9.52
CA GLU A 98 9.84 -8.11 10.71
C GLU A 98 9.00 -7.90 11.98
N PRO A 99 9.53 -8.29 13.18
CA PRO A 99 8.90 -7.99 14.46
C PRO A 99 8.67 -6.47 14.68
N ASP A 100 7.49 -6.11 15.28
CA ASP A 100 7.22 -4.75 15.77
C ASP A 100 6.93 -4.80 17.28
N LEU A 101 5.66 -4.86 17.72
CA LEU A 101 5.32 -5.10 19.14
C LEU A 101 5.59 -6.54 19.58
N ALA A 102 5.45 -7.50 18.68
CA ALA A 102 5.92 -8.84 18.95
C ALA A 102 7.46 -8.89 18.95
N GLU A 103 8.04 -9.60 19.87
CA GLU A 103 9.45 -9.97 19.88
C GLU A 103 9.71 -11.14 18.92
N SER A 104 8.77 -12.10 18.94
CA SER A 104 8.81 -13.31 18.11
C SER A 104 7.42 -13.91 17.97
N TRP A 105 7.29 -14.85 17.05
CA TRP A 105 6.10 -15.68 16.92
C TRP A 105 6.47 -17.10 16.54
N THR A 106 5.55 -18.02 16.82
CA THR A 106 5.59 -19.41 16.37
C THR A 106 4.28 -19.78 15.70
N GLN A 107 4.33 -20.73 14.77
CA GLN A 107 3.19 -21.31 14.10
C GLN A 107 3.20 -22.83 14.33
N PRO A 108 2.57 -23.31 15.43
CA PRO A 108 2.57 -24.74 15.78
C PRO A 108 1.86 -25.63 14.76
N ASP A 109 0.85 -25.08 14.08
CA ASP A 109 0.09 -25.71 13.01
C ASP A 109 -0.44 -24.66 12.02
N ASP A 110 -1.13 -25.09 10.97
CA ASP A 110 -1.59 -24.22 9.87
C ASP A 110 -2.64 -23.16 10.29
N LYS A 111 -3.19 -23.26 11.51
CA LYS A 111 -4.24 -22.36 12.02
C LYS A 111 -3.85 -21.61 13.29
N THR A 112 -2.73 -21.94 13.89
CA THR A 112 -2.35 -21.40 15.20
C THR A 112 -1.11 -20.55 15.12
N TYR A 113 -1.21 -19.31 15.61
CA TYR A 113 -0.07 -18.40 15.75
C TYR A 113 0.04 -17.94 17.20
N VAL A 114 1.24 -18.04 17.77
CA VAL A 114 1.54 -17.60 19.14
C VAL A 114 2.58 -16.50 19.09
N PHE A 115 2.20 -15.29 19.50
CA PHE A 115 3.07 -14.12 19.54
C PHE A 115 3.54 -13.84 20.95
N LYS A 116 4.85 -13.66 21.12
CA LYS A 116 5.45 -13.13 22.34
C LYS A 116 5.67 -11.64 22.17
N LEU A 117 5.08 -10.83 23.05
CA LEU A 117 5.20 -9.37 23.01
C LEU A 117 6.51 -8.92 23.66
N LYS A 118 7.07 -7.84 23.16
CA LYS A 118 8.19 -7.15 23.82
C LYS A 118 7.73 -6.62 25.18
N LYS A 119 8.51 -6.91 26.22
CA LYS A 119 8.25 -6.44 27.59
C LYS A 119 8.61 -4.95 27.72
N GLY A 120 7.90 -4.24 28.59
CA GLY A 120 8.17 -2.83 28.88
C GLY A 120 7.76 -1.84 27.79
N VAL A 121 7.04 -2.29 26.76
CA VAL A 121 6.47 -1.37 25.78
C VAL A 121 5.42 -0.51 26.43
N ARG A 122 5.53 0.82 26.33
CA ARG A 122 4.63 1.77 26.94
C ARG A 122 3.80 2.52 25.89
N TRP A 123 2.55 2.74 26.23
CA TRP A 123 1.72 3.69 25.52
C TRP A 123 2.28 5.12 25.65
N HIS A 124 1.88 5.99 24.74
CA HIS A 124 2.20 7.41 24.86
C HIS A 124 1.76 7.95 26.22
N PRO A 125 2.56 8.81 26.91
CA PRO A 125 2.22 9.39 28.20
C PRO A 125 1.17 10.50 28.10
N LYS A 126 0.04 10.18 27.46
CA LYS A 126 -1.11 11.07 27.21
C LYS A 126 -2.37 10.48 27.83
N PRO A 127 -3.27 11.32 28.38
CA PRO A 127 -4.59 10.86 28.81
C PRO A 127 -5.40 10.27 27.65
N PRO A 128 -6.23 9.24 27.88
CA PRO A 128 -6.52 8.60 29.20
C PRO A 128 -5.55 7.50 29.60
N VAL A 129 -4.61 7.10 28.75
CA VAL A 129 -3.77 5.90 28.92
C VAL A 129 -2.57 6.14 29.85
N ASN A 130 -2.04 7.37 29.85
CA ASN A 130 -1.00 7.86 30.77
C ASN A 130 0.27 7.00 30.84
N GLY A 131 0.70 6.43 29.71
CA GLY A 131 1.98 5.73 29.61
C GLY A 131 2.06 4.36 30.30
N ARG A 132 0.93 3.71 30.56
CA ARG A 132 0.97 2.31 31.09
C ARG A 132 1.65 1.36 30.12
N GLU A 133 2.04 0.21 30.61
CA GLU A 133 2.60 -0.86 29.77
C GLU A 133 1.52 -1.47 28.86
N LEU A 134 1.89 -1.78 27.62
CA LEU A 134 1.09 -2.56 26.69
C LEU A 134 1.12 -4.03 27.07
N THR A 135 -0.02 -4.71 27.01
CA THR A 135 -0.17 -6.13 27.36
C THR A 135 -0.90 -6.91 26.26
N ALA A 136 -0.95 -8.23 26.41
CA ALA A 136 -1.68 -9.12 25.52
C ALA A 136 -3.20 -8.83 25.51
N ASP A 137 -3.76 -8.27 26.60
CA ASP A 137 -5.15 -7.84 26.67
C ASP A 137 -5.44 -6.68 25.72
N ASP A 138 -4.48 -5.76 25.49
CA ASP A 138 -4.62 -4.68 24.52
C ASP A 138 -4.71 -5.20 23.09
N VAL A 139 -3.91 -6.21 22.79
CA VAL A 139 -3.93 -6.90 21.47
C VAL A 139 -5.27 -7.58 21.25
N LYS A 140 -5.73 -8.34 22.25
CA LYS A 140 -7.03 -9.01 22.21
C LYS A 140 -8.16 -8.00 22.03
N TYR A 141 -8.24 -6.97 22.88
CA TYR A 141 -9.25 -5.92 22.77
C TYR A 141 -9.27 -5.25 21.39
N THR A 142 -8.09 -4.89 20.88
CA THR A 142 -7.95 -4.25 19.58
C THR A 142 -8.59 -5.06 18.48
N TYR A 143 -8.23 -6.33 18.40
CA TYR A 143 -8.67 -7.18 17.29
C TYR A 143 -10.10 -7.70 17.47
N GLU A 144 -10.59 -7.85 18.70
CA GLU A 144 -12.01 -8.08 18.95
C GLU A 144 -12.85 -6.86 18.52
N ARG A 145 -12.42 -5.63 18.84
CA ARG A 145 -13.07 -4.41 18.32
C ARG A 145 -13.01 -4.36 16.80
N PHE A 146 -11.86 -4.65 16.21
CA PHE A 146 -11.68 -4.66 14.76
C PHE A 146 -12.68 -5.60 14.06
N LEU A 147 -12.95 -6.75 14.63
CA LEU A 147 -13.87 -7.75 14.07
C LEU A 147 -15.36 -7.38 14.28
N THR A 148 -15.68 -6.63 15.32
CA THR A 148 -17.07 -6.38 15.74
C THR A 148 -17.59 -4.98 15.41
N ILE A 149 -16.70 -3.99 15.20
CA ILE A 149 -17.14 -2.61 14.93
C ILE A 149 -17.87 -2.51 13.58
N THR A 150 -19.03 -1.90 13.61
CA THR A 150 -19.85 -1.69 12.40
C THR A 150 -19.16 -0.69 11.45
N GLY A 151 -19.17 -0.98 10.15
CA GLY A 151 -18.59 -0.12 9.12
C GLY A 151 -17.09 -0.30 8.89
N ASN A 152 -16.46 -1.33 9.47
CA ASN A 152 -15.06 -1.64 9.22
C ASN A 152 -14.83 -2.23 7.82
N GLY A 153 -14.41 -1.39 6.89
CA GLY A 153 -13.99 -1.82 5.54
C GLY A 153 -12.68 -2.63 5.51
N ASN A 154 -11.93 -2.64 6.62
CA ASN A 154 -10.72 -3.45 6.77
C ASN A 154 -10.95 -4.82 7.40
N ARG A 155 -12.20 -5.15 7.78
CA ARG A 155 -12.53 -6.43 8.42
C ARG A 155 -11.92 -7.67 7.76
N PRO A 156 -11.77 -7.74 6.40
CA PRO A 156 -11.11 -8.87 5.73
C PRO A 156 -9.72 -9.21 6.23
N VAL A 157 -8.99 -8.26 6.82
CA VAL A 157 -7.64 -8.47 7.37
C VAL A 157 -7.62 -9.52 8.48
N LEU A 158 -8.68 -9.58 9.30
CA LEU A 158 -8.72 -10.44 10.49
C LEU A 158 -9.94 -11.36 10.56
N GLU A 159 -10.83 -11.38 9.57
CA GLU A 159 -12.09 -12.14 9.64
C GLU A 159 -11.91 -13.66 9.76
N TYR A 160 -10.70 -14.15 9.44
CA TYR A 160 -10.31 -15.56 9.62
C TYR A 160 -9.96 -15.91 11.06
N VAL A 161 -9.77 -14.92 11.90
CA VAL A 161 -9.54 -15.16 13.31
C VAL A 161 -10.84 -15.71 13.91
N ASP A 162 -10.73 -16.90 14.49
CA ASP A 162 -11.79 -17.55 15.26
C ASP A 162 -11.71 -17.14 16.72
N LYS A 163 -10.50 -17.22 17.30
CA LYS A 163 -10.29 -16.96 18.70
C LYS A 163 -8.96 -16.26 18.97
N ILE A 164 -8.97 -15.37 19.97
CA ILE A 164 -7.77 -14.71 20.50
C ILE A 164 -7.69 -15.01 22.00
N ASP A 165 -6.70 -15.78 22.40
CA ASP A 165 -6.45 -16.15 23.80
C ASP A 165 -5.26 -15.37 24.35
N VAL A 166 -5.42 -14.77 25.50
CA VAL A 166 -4.33 -14.24 26.31
C VAL A 166 -3.78 -15.41 27.17
N LEU A 167 -2.57 -15.86 26.87
CA LEU A 167 -1.95 -16.96 27.58
C LEU A 167 -1.24 -16.46 28.86
N ASP A 168 -0.64 -15.29 28.77
CA ASP A 168 -0.07 -14.53 29.88
C ASP A 168 0.01 -13.04 29.50
N LYS A 169 0.53 -12.20 30.39
CA LYS A 169 0.63 -10.74 30.18
C LYS A 169 1.28 -10.33 28.87
N HIS A 170 2.19 -11.16 28.32
CA HIS A 170 2.97 -10.83 27.13
C HIS A 170 2.88 -11.91 26.04
N THR A 171 1.92 -12.83 26.15
CA THR A 171 1.74 -13.89 25.15
C THR A 171 0.30 -13.96 24.68
N VAL A 172 0.09 -13.78 23.37
CA VAL A 172 -1.23 -13.87 22.74
C VAL A 172 -1.24 -14.96 21.68
N LYS A 173 -2.29 -15.79 21.69
CA LYS A 173 -2.50 -16.86 20.72
C LYS A 173 -3.69 -16.52 19.83
N PHE A 174 -3.48 -16.66 18.53
CA PHE A 174 -4.53 -16.60 17.51
C PHE A 174 -4.83 -18.01 17.03
N THR A 175 -6.10 -18.35 16.99
CA THR A 175 -6.62 -19.53 16.30
C THR A 175 -7.43 -19.05 15.10
N LEU A 176 -7.13 -19.58 13.92
CA LEU A 176 -7.82 -19.24 12.68
C LEU A 176 -8.92 -20.26 12.39
N LYS A 177 -10.02 -19.83 11.77
CA LYS A 177 -11.10 -20.70 11.27
C LYS A 177 -10.58 -21.68 10.23
N GLU A 178 -9.72 -21.20 9.35
CA GLU A 178 -9.09 -21.93 8.25
C GLU A 178 -7.62 -21.54 8.12
N PRO A 179 -6.77 -22.38 7.53
CA PRO A 179 -5.40 -22.01 7.19
C PRO A 179 -5.34 -20.76 6.35
N ASN A 180 -4.44 -19.83 6.68
CA ASN A 180 -4.23 -18.61 5.89
C ASN A 180 -2.75 -18.27 5.78
N ALA A 181 -2.18 -18.52 4.61
CA ALA A 181 -0.78 -18.30 4.32
C ALA A 181 -0.37 -16.81 4.24
N TRP A 182 -1.33 -15.89 4.27
CA TRP A 182 -1.11 -14.44 4.26
C TRP A 182 -1.34 -13.78 5.63
N PHE A 183 -1.58 -14.56 6.67
CA PHE A 183 -1.97 -14.00 7.97
C PHE A 183 -0.93 -13.02 8.53
N LEU A 184 0.37 -13.31 8.39
CA LEU A 184 1.43 -12.39 8.82
C LEU A 184 1.47 -11.12 7.97
N ASP A 185 1.28 -11.22 6.66
CA ASP A 185 1.20 -10.05 5.75
C ASP A 185 0.03 -9.14 6.13
N MET A 186 -1.11 -9.73 6.46
CA MET A 186 -2.29 -9.01 6.93
C MET A 186 -2.05 -8.29 8.26
N LEU A 187 -1.39 -8.94 9.23
CA LEU A 187 -0.99 -8.33 10.49
C LEU A 187 0.08 -7.22 10.31
N ALA A 188 0.88 -7.30 9.24
CA ALA A 188 1.86 -6.27 8.89
C ALA A 188 1.24 -5.07 8.18
N SER A 189 -0.04 -5.13 7.80
CA SER A 189 -0.72 -4.03 7.13
C SER A 189 -0.96 -2.84 8.07
N THR A 190 -1.09 -1.64 7.51
CA THR A 190 -1.43 -0.42 8.26
C THR A 190 -2.85 -0.42 8.84
N SER A 191 -3.68 -1.40 8.50
CA SER A 191 -5.01 -1.57 9.09
C SER A 191 -4.98 -2.32 10.44
N ALA A 192 -3.86 -2.98 10.78
CA ALA A 192 -3.75 -3.85 11.95
C ALA A 192 -3.10 -3.16 13.17
N TRP A 193 -3.15 -1.84 13.27
CA TRP A 193 -2.59 -1.09 14.40
C TRP A 193 -3.30 -1.41 15.70
N ILE A 194 -2.50 -1.50 16.79
CA ILE A 194 -3.00 -1.74 18.14
C ILE A 194 -3.45 -0.40 18.76
N ILE A 195 -4.67 -0.40 19.29
CA ILE A 195 -5.33 0.79 19.88
C ILE A 195 -5.57 0.60 21.37
N ALA A 196 -5.64 1.70 22.12
CA ALA A 196 -5.91 1.68 23.56
C ALA A 196 -7.41 1.65 23.84
N LYS A 197 -7.83 0.70 24.68
CA LYS A 197 -9.22 0.54 25.13
C LYS A 197 -9.76 1.81 25.77
N GLU A 198 -8.97 2.43 26.64
CA GLU A 198 -9.34 3.64 27.39
C GLU A 198 -9.69 4.82 26.47
N CYS A 199 -9.07 4.89 25.29
CA CYS A 199 -9.42 5.92 24.31
C CYS A 199 -10.84 5.70 23.77
N VAL A 200 -11.20 4.44 23.46
CA VAL A 200 -12.56 4.11 23.00
C VAL A 200 -13.58 4.33 24.11
N GLU A 201 -13.28 3.92 25.34
CA GLU A 201 -14.16 4.11 26.50
C GLU A 201 -14.42 5.59 26.80
N LYS A 202 -13.38 6.45 26.67
CA LYS A 202 -13.49 7.88 26.96
C LYS A 202 -14.19 8.66 25.84
N PHE A 203 -13.90 8.36 24.57
CA PHE A 203 -14.32 9.19 23.44
C PHE A 203 -15.48 8.58 22.63
N GLY A 204 -15.83 7.30 22.87
CA GLY A 204 -16.84 6.54 22.14
C GLY A 204 -16.31 5.96 20.81
N ASP A 205 -15.49 6.72 20.08
CA ASP A 205 -14.76 6.31 18.88
C ASP A 205 -13.35 6.94 18.87
N LEU A 206 -12.56 6.67 17.82
CA LEU A 206 -11.21 7.20 17.70
C LEU A 206 -11.08 8.28 16.61
N LYS A 207 -12.19 8.94 16.23
CA LYS A 207 -12.17 9.94 15.15
C LYS A 207 -11.50 11.26 15.54
N LYS A 208 -11.47 11.59 16.83
CA LYS A 208 -10.89 12.83 17.34
C LYS A 208 -9.36 12.73 17.43
N ALA A 209 -8.65 13.83 17.20
CA ALA A 209 -7.20 13.89 17.33
C ALA A 209 -6.70 13.56 18.75
N GLU A 210 -7.47 13.93 19.77
CA GLU A 210 -7.16 13.65 21.17
C GLU A 210 -7.20 12.15 21.51
N SER A 211 -7.91 11.35 20.71
CA SER A 211 -7.96 9.90 20.86
C SER A 211 -6.74 9.18 20.28
N VAL A 212 -5.86 9.87 19.56
CA VAL A 212 -4.64 9.31 18.99
C VAL A 212 -3.59 9.11 20.09
N VAL A 213 -3.67 7.96 20.76
CA VAL A 213 -2.72 7.52 21.77
C VAL A 213 -2.25 6.12 21.38
N GLY A 214 -1.03 6.01 20.91
CA GLY A 214 -0.43 4.76 20.43
C GLY A 214 0.83 4.38 21.20
N THR A 215 1.61 3.49 20.58
CA THR A 215 2.93 3.06 21.04
C THR A 215 4.02 3.40 20.03
N GLY A 216 3.67 4.16 18.99
CA GLY A 216 4.55 4.50 17.87
C GLY A 216 5.68 5.47 18.23
N PRO A 217 6.58 5.72 17.26
CA PRO A 217 7.79 6.53 17.48
C PRO A 217 7.52 8.01 17.77
N TRP A 218 6.38 8.54 17.35
CA TRP A 218 5.97 9.91 17.62
C TRP A 218 4.56 9.97 18.18
N MET A 219 4.27 11.05 18.91
CA MET A 219 2.98 11.35 19.51
C MET A 219 2.33 12.48 18.75
N LEU A 220 1.06 12.35 18.35
CA LEU A 220 0.30 13.47 17.81
C LEU A 220 0.20 14.56 18.88
N GLU A 221 0.82 15.71 18.63
CA GLU A 221 0.75 16.85 19.54
C GLU A 221 -0.44 17.75 19.21
N ARG A 222 -0.58 18.10 17.93
CA ARG A 222 -1.58 19.05 17.49
C ARG A 222 -2.01 18.80 16.05
N TRP A 223 -3.29 18.93 15.79
CA TRP A 223 -3.87 19.03 14.47
C TRP A 223 -4.53 20.39 14.29
N GLU A 224 -4.06 21.14 13.31
CA GLU A 224 -4.64 22.39 12.85
C GLU A 224 -5.27 22.13 11.46
N PRO A 225 -6.61 22.03 11.37
CA PRO A 225 -7.28 21.70 10.12
C PRO A 225 -6.89 22.63 8.96
N ASN A 226 -6.62 22.06 7.79
CA ASN A 226 -6.13 22.72 6.58
C ASN A 226 -4.76 23.41 6.71
N VAL A 227 -4.04 23.20 7.80
CA VAL A 227 -2.72 23.81 8.05
C VAL A 227 -1.65 22.74 8.25
N ARG A 228 -1.78 21.92 9.32
CA ARG A 228 -0.77 20.91 9.64
C ARG A 228 -1.23 19.84 10.61
N ILE A 229 -0.45 18.76 10.68
CA ILE A 229 -0.47 17.78 11.76
C ILE A 229 0.94 17.69 12.33
N LEU A 230 1.09 18.06 13.61
CA LEU A 230 2.38 18.10 14.30
C LEU A 230 2.53 16.91 15.23
N TYR A 231 3.67 16.24 15.12
CA TYR A 231 4.08 15.15 16.00
C TYR A 231 5.36 15.48 16.73
N VAL A 232 5.45 15.03 17.99
CA VAL A 232 6.67 15.12 18.81
C VAL A 232 7.17 13.72 19.14
N ARG A 233 8.46 13.58 19.36
CA ARG A 233 9.11 12.31 19.70
C ARG A 233 8.44 11.65 20.90
N ASN A 234 8.18 10.35 20.80
CA ASN A 234 7.82 9.53 21.95
C ASN A 234 9.07 9.27 22.79
N PRO A 235 9.20 9.82 24.01
CA PRO A 235 10.39 9.63 24.84
C PRO A 235 10.55 8.19 25.33
N ASN A 236 9.46 7.42 25.32
CA ASN A 236 9.39 6.03 25.80
C ASN A 236 9.27 5.04 24.64
N TYR A 237 9.70 5.42 23.42
CA TYR A 237 9.63 4.48 22.29
C TYR A 237 10.47 3.23 22.55
N PHE A 238 9.89 2.08 22.31
CA PHE A 238 10.45 0.79 22.70
C PHE A 238 11.67 0.32 21.88
N VAL A 239 11.96 0.98 20.74
CA VAL A 239 13.18 0.71 19.98
C VAL A 239 14.28 1.67 20.44
N PRO A 240 15.36 1.16 21.10
CA PRO A 240 16.39 2.01 21.66
C PRO A 240 17.02 2.93 20.62
N GLY A 241 17.13 4.21 20.94
CA GLY A 241 17.76 5.19 20.09
C GLY A 241 16.86 5.82 19.03
N LEU A 242 15.66 5.29 18.78
CA LEU A 242 14.71 5.81 17.79
C LEU A 242 13.53 6.54 18.46
N PRO A 243 12.85 7.41 17.72
CA PRO A 243 13.24 7.98 16.43
C PRO A 243 14.39 8.98 16.58
N TYR A 244 15.17 9.22 15.50
CA TYR A 244 16.25 10.19 15.56
C TYR A 244 15.74 11.64 15.55
N ALA A 245 14.73 11.96 14.73
CA ALA A 245 14.14 13.29 14.69
C ALA A 245 13.29 13.59 15.94
N ASP A 246 13.31 14.85 16.40
CA ASP A 246 12.51 15.31 17.53
C ASP A 246 11.03 15.45 17.21
N SER A 247 10.73 15.80 15.95
CA SER A 247 9.34 16.06 15.53
C SER A 247 9.14 15.76 14.05
N VAL A 248 7.87 15.65 13.69
CA VAL A 248 7.42 15.58 12.30
C VAL A 248 6.35 16.65 12.11
N ASP A 249 6.54 17.50 11.11
CA ASP A 249 5.58 18.54 10.72
C ASP A 249 4.98 18.14 9.36
N MET A 250 3.74 17.69 9.36
CA MET A 250 2.99 17.38 8.15
C MET A 250 2.22 18.60 7.69
N ILE A 251 2.70 19.29 6.67
CA ILE A 251 2.11 20.52 6.12
C ILE A 251 0.98 20.15 5.16
N ILE A 252 -0.24 20.61 5.45
CA ILE A 252 -1.42 20.35 4.63
C ILE A 252 -1.52 21.41 3.53
N ASP A 253 -1.46 20.96 2.27
CA ASP A 253 -1.62 21.83 1.11
C ASP A 253 -2.25 21.06 -0.06
N LYS A 254 -3.44 21.46 -0.47
CA LYS A 254 -4.21 20.78 -1.53
C LYS A 254 -3.75 21.13 -2.95
N ASP A 255 -3.02 22.23 -3.12
CA ASP A 255 -2.56 22.67 -4.45
C ASP A 255 -1.21 22.05 -4.82
N PRO A 256 -1.10 21.28 -5.91
CA PRO A 256 0.16 20.64 -6.32
C PRO A 256 1.29 21.65 -6.63
N SER A 257 0.97 22.78 -7.23
CA SER A 257 1.96 23.79 -7.60
C SER A 257 2.50 24.50 -6.36
N SER A 258 1.62 24.75 -5.38
CA SER A 258 2.00 25.28 -4.08
C SER A 258 2.90 24.30 -3.32
N ARG A 259 2.59 22.99 -3.32
CA ARG A 259 3.46 21.97 -2.70
C ARG A 259 4.84 21.93 -3.34
N LEU A 260 4.90 21.96 -4.68
CA LEU A 260 6.16 22.02 -5.41
C LEU A 260 6.98 23.26 -5.04
N ALA A 261 6.34 24.44 -5.04
CA ALA A 261 7.00 25.70 -4.66
C ALA A 261 7.51 25.67 -3.21
N THR A 262 6.70 25.16 -2.29
CA THR A 262 7.04 24.97 -0.86
C THR A 262 8.27 24.06 -0.69
N TRP A 263 8.32 22.96 -1.45
CA TRP A 263 9.48 22.05 -1.44
C TRP A 263 10.73 22.68 -2.07
N LEU A 264 10.60 23.36 -3.22
CA LEU A 264 11.71 24.06 -3.86
C LEU A 264 12.28 25.18 -2.98
N ALA A 265 11.44 25.83 -2.17
CA ALA A 265 11.86 26.81 -1.17
C ALA A 265 12.52 26.21 0.08
N GLY A 266 12.69 24.87 0.16
CA GLY A 266 13.32 24.19 1.29
C GLY A 266 12.46 24.10 2.55
N LYS A 267 11.15 24.28 2.43
CA LYS A 267 10.19 24.15 3.54
C LYS A 267 9.64 22.73 3.74
N LEU A 268 9.93 21.82 2.81
CA LEU A 268 9.69 20.38 2.92
C LEU A 268 11.03 19.66 2.73
N ASP A 269 11.19 18.50 3.37
CA ASP A 269 12.40 17.66 3.29
C ASP A 269 12.22 16.49 2.31
N PHE A 270 10.96 16.12 2.02
CA PHE A 270 10.58 15.01 1.17
C PHE A 270 9.56 15.44 0.12
N ALA A 271 9.65 14.83 -1.04
CA ALA A 271 8.67 14.91 -2.12
C ALA A 271 8.23 13.48 -2.48
N PRO A 272 7.42 12.82 -1.63
CA PRO A 272 6.95 11.47 -1.87
C PRO A 272 5.86 11.44 -2.94
N GLU A 273 5.79 10.33 -3.68
CA GLU A 273 4.88 10.12 -4.80
C GLU A 273 3.40 10.25 -4.42
N TYR A 274 2.99 9.68 -3.27
CA TYR A 274 1.59 9.68 -2.83
C TYR A 274 1.07 11.06 -2.41
N GLN A 275 1.97 12.03 -2.21
CA GLN A 275 1.62 13.43 -1.93
C GLN A 275 1.75 14.33 -3.18
N GLN A 276 2.16 13.79 -4.30
CA GLN A 276 2.28 14.50 -5.58
C GLN A 276 3.03 15.84 -5.45
N VAL A 277 4.10 15.86 -4.66
CA VAL A 277 4.91 17.08 -4.43
C VAL A 277 5.76 17.39 -5.65
N VAL A 278 6.37 16.36 -6.25
CA VAL A 278 7.12 16.45 -7.50
C VAL A 278 6.55 15.47 -8.52
N ARG A 279 6.12 15.99 -9.64
CA ARG A 279 5.71 15.16 -10.77
C ARG A 279 6.94 14.89 -11.65
N ARG A 280 6.87 13.90 -12.52
CA ARG A 280 7.97 13.55 -13.41
C ARG A 280 8.42 14.74 -14.26
N LEU A 281 7.48 15.50 -14.79
CA LEU A 281 7.77 16.71 -15.59
C LEU A 281 8.55 17.80 -14.81
N ASP A 282 8.39 17.85 -13.50
CA ASP A 282 9.04 18.85 -12.63
C ASP A 282 10.47 18.43 -12.22
N LEU A 283 10.84 17.15 -12.44
CA LEU A 283 12.06 16.57 -11.91
C LEU A 283 13.34 17.22 -12.44
N ALA A 284 13.37 17.61 -13.71
CA ALA A 284 14.52 18.28 -14.31
C ALA A 284 14.81 19.62 -13.64
N VAL A 285 13.74 20.43 -13.45
CA VAL A 285 13.83 21.72 -12.75
C VAL A 285 14.18 21.53 -11.30
N ALA A 286 13.63 20.51 -10.64
CA ALA A 286 13.93 20.19 -9.26
C ALA A 286 15.41 19.84 -9.06
N LYS A 287 15.99 18.98 -9.91
CA LYS A 287 17.42 18.62 -9.88
C LYS A 287 18.34 19.82 -10.14
N GLN A 288 17.94 20.72 -11.04
CA GLN A 288 18.70 21.95 -11.30
C GLN A 288 18.71 22.87 -10.09
N ARG A 289 17.58 23.03 -9.39
CA ARG A 289 17.45 23.93 -8.23
C ARG A 289 17.97 23.33 -6.94
N LYS A 290 18.05 22.01 -6.84
CA LYS A 290 18.49 21.25 -5.67
C LYS A 290 19.61 20.28 -6.07
N PRO A 291 20.87 20.77 -6.22
CA PRO A 291 22.01 19.91 -6.51
C PRO A 291 22.18 18.84 -5.42
N GLY A 292 22.42 17.59 -5.83
CA GLY A 292 22.56 16.45 -4.91
C GLY A 292 21.23 15.81 -4.45
N LEU A 293 20.09 16.27 -4.98
CA LEU A 293 18.78 15.69 -4.71
C LEU A 293 18.81 14.18 -4.86
N GLN A 294 18.35 13.47 -3.84
CA GLN A 294 18.20 12.03 -3.86
C GLN A 294 16.87 11.66 -4.50
N THR A 295 16.86 10.62 -5.33
CA THR A 295 15.65 10.14 -5.99
C THR A 295 15.61 8.63 -6.03
N ALA A 296 14.41 8.05 -5.95
CA ALA A 296 14.15 6.65 -6.26
C ALA A 296 12.93 6.55 -7.17
N GLU A 297 13.05 5.67 -8.18
CA GLU A 297 11.95 5.35 -9.09
C GLU A 297 11.48 3.91 -8.85
N TYR A 298 10.18 3.70 -8.81
CA TYR A 298 9.58 2.39 -8.65
C TYR A 298 8.12 2.39 -9.15
N THR A 299 7.59 1.20 -9.43
CA THR A 299 6.18 1.05 -9.83
C THR A 299 5.27 1.26 -8.63
N TRP A 300 4.25 2.08 -8.79
CA TRP A 300 3.30 2.41 -7.73
C TRP A 300 2.21 1.35 -7.60
N PHE A 301 1.79 1.05 -6.37
CA PHE A 301 0.67 0.13 -6.12
C PHE A 301 -0.68 0.74 -6.48
N THR A 302 -0.82 2.04 -6.24
CA THR A 302 -2.06 2.73 -6.55
C THR A 302 -2.20 2.87 -8.06
N SER A 303 -3.31 2.42 -8.57
CA SER A 303 -3.65 2.46 -9.99
C SER A 303 -5.12 2.81 -10.15
N GLY A 304 -5.55 3.11 -11.36
CA GLY A 304 -6.96 3.28 -11.68
C GLY A 304 -7.75 2.01 -11.38
N VAL A 305 -9.01 2.16 -11.04
CA VAL A 305 -9.97 1.05 -10.97
C VAL A 305 -11.28 1.46 -11.61
N THR A 306 -11.79 0.58 -12.47
CA THR A 306 -13.14 0.66 -13.02
C THR A 306 -14.02 -0.34 -12.29
N GLY A 307 -14.94 0.15 -11.46
CA GLY A 307 -15.94 -0.71 -10.84
C GLY A 307 -17.23 -0.74 -11.67
N LEU A 308 -17.77 -1.92 -11.89
CA LEU A 308 -18.95 -2.17 -12.72
C LEU A 308 -20.02 -2.91 -11.90
N LYS A 309 -21.31 -2.64 -12.12
CA LYS A 309 -22.40 -3.48 -11.60
C LYS A 309 -22.59 -4.67 -12.52
N ILE A 310 -21.80 -5.72 -12.32
CA ILE A 310 -21.80 -6.91 -13.21
C ILE A 310 -23.01 -7.83 -13.01
N ASP A 311 -23.82 -7.61 -12.00
CA ASP A 311 -25.10 -8.29 -11.76
C ASP A 311 -26.26 -7.64 -12.52
N LYS A 312 -26.03 -6.54 -13.26
CA LYS A 312 -27.05 -5.78 -13.98
C LYS A 312 -26.66 -5.54 -15.44
N PRO A 313 -27.65 -5.49 -16.36
CA PRO A 313 -27.40 -5.00 -17.72
C PRO A 313 -26.88 -3.58 -17.71
N PRO A 314 -25.98 -3.21 -18.65
CA PRO A 314 -25.42 -4.08 -19.69
C PRO A 314 -24.17 -4.85 -19.24
N PHE A 315 -23.67 -4.64 -18.01
CA PHE A 315 -22.37 -5.13 -17.54
C PHE A 315 -22.39 -6.60 -17.08
N ASN A 316 -23.55 -7.23 -16.98
CA ASN A 316 -23.67 -8.66 -16.75
C ASN A 316 -23.17 -9.50 -17.94
N ASP A 317 -23.12 -8.94 -19.15
CA ASP A 317 -22.54 -9.59 -20.33
C ASP A 317 -21.03 -9.38 -20.40
N VAL A 318 -20.25 -10.47 -20.45
CA VAL A 318 -18.78 -10.42 -20.55
C VAL A 318 -18.32 -9.72 -21.84
N ARG A 319 -19.10 -9.78 -22.92
CA ARG A 319 -18.77 -9.11 -24.20
C ARG A 319 -18.78 -7.59 -24.03
N VAL A 320 -19.72 -7.05 -23.25
CA VAL A 320 -19.77 -5.62 -22.90
C VAL A 320 -18.55 -5.23 -22.05
N ARG A 321 -18.17 -6.04 -21.06
CA ARG A 321 -16.98 -5.76 -20.24
C ARG A 321 -15.70 -5.81 -21.06
N ARG A 322 -15.58 -6.77 -21.97
CA ARG A 322 -14.46 -6.85 -22.93
C ARG A 322 -14.45 -5.66 -23.88
N ALA A 323 -15.62 -5.20 -24.34
CA ALA A 323 -15.74 -4.01 -25.18
C ALA A 323 -15.23 -2.75 -24.47
N LEU A 324 -15.56 -2.55 -23.18
CA LEU A 324 -15.01 -1.48 -22.36
C LEU A 324 -13.49 -1.53 -22.30
N ALA A 325 -12.91 -2.70 -22.05
CA ALA A 325 -11.46 -2.88 -22.02
C ALA A 325 -10.83 -2.56 -23.38
N ARG A 326 -11.38 -3.10 -24.47
CA ARG A 326 -10.90 -2.86 -25.84
C ARG A 326 -11.08 -1.39 -26.31
N ALA A 327 -12.03 -0.66 -25.71
CA ALA A 327 -12.27 0.76 -25.96
C ALA A 327 -11.35 1.67 -25.13
N THR A 328 -10.50 1.14 -24.25
CA THR A 328 -9.64 1.93 -23.36
C THR A 328 -8.20 1.97 -23.90
N SER A 329 -7.76 3.14 -24.39
CA SER A 329 -6.40 3.34 -24.90
C SER A 329 -5.45 3.67 -23.77
N MET A 330 -4.76 2.67 -23.22
CA MET A 330 -3.75 2.86 -22.18
C MET A 330 -2.60 3.77 -22.67
N VAL A 331 -2.23 3.67 -23.94
CA VAL A 331 -1.21 4.53 -24.54
C VAL A 331 -1.66 5.98 -24.50
N GLU A 332 -2.86 6.31 -25.01
CA GLU A 332 -3.36 7.70 -24.99
C GLU A 332 -3.45 8.24 -23.56
N ILE A 333 -3.89 7.41 -22.61
CA ILE A 333 -4.05 7.81 -21.20
C ILE A 333 -2.68 8.11 -20.54
N PHE A 334 -1.69 7.24 -20.71
CA PHE A 334 -0.44 7.33 -19.92
C PHE A 334 0.70 8.05 -20.65
N GLU A 335 0.71 8.12 -21.99
CA GLU A 335 1.73 8.86 -22.72
C GLU A 335 1.57 10.39 -22.58
N SER A 336 0.33 10.87 -22.61
CA SER A 336 0.03 12.31 -22.52
C SER A 336 -0.15 12.84 -21.09
N ASN A 337 -0.33 11.94 -20.11
CA ASN A 337 -0.60 12.33 -18.73
C ASN A 337 0.64 12.93 -18.05
N ALA A 338 0.50 14.10 -17.42
CA ALA A 338 1.60 14.83 -16.81
C ALA A 338 2.27 14.08 -15.63
N PHE A 339 1.55 13.19 -14.98
CA PHE A 339 2.06 12.38 -13.85
C PHE A 339 2.92 11.20 -14.34
N SER A 340 2.49 10.50 -15.39
CA SER A 340 3.19 9.31 -15.93
C SER A 340 4.24 9.63 -16.99
N GLN A 341 3.91 10.56 -17.92
CA GLN A 341 4.76 10.91 -19.07
C GLN A 341 5.35 9.69 -19.79
N GLY A 342 4.52 8.72 -20.13
CA GLY A 342 4.95 7.49 -20.78
C GLY A 342 5.68 6.47 -19.86
N HIS A 343 5.90 6.78 -18.59
CA HIS A 343 6.52 5.84 -17.64
C HIS A 343 5.45 5.00 -16.92
N TRP A 344 4.95 4.01 -17.60
CA TRP A 344 3.93 3.10 -17.11
C TRP A 344 4.18 1.66 -17.58
N THR A 345 3.42 0.74 -17.04
CA THR A 345 3.37 -0.66 -17.48
C THR A 345 1.93 -1.17 -17.36
N PRO A 346 1.47 -2.05 -18.25
CA PRO A 346 0.18 -2.70 -18.10
C PRO A 346 0.05 -3.34 -16.72
N ASN A 347 -1.12 -3.20 -16.12
CA ASN A 347 -1.35 -3.60 -14.74
C ASN A 347 -2.42 -4.72 -14.69
N PRO A 348 -2.04 -5.97 -14.41
CA PRO A 348 -3.01 -7.05 -14.24
C PRO A 348 -3.79 -6.90 -12.92
N ALA A 349 -4.62 -7.88 -12.58
CA ALA A 349 -5.46 -7.83 -11.37
C ALA A 349 -4.64 -7.65 -10.09
N VAL A 350 -3.46 -8.30 -9.98
CA VAL A 350 -2.46 -7.99 -8.96
C VAL A 350 -1.50 -6.96 -9.55
N PRO A 351 -1.31 -5.80 -8.93
CA PRO A 351 -0.49 -4.72 -9.50
C PRO A 351 0.94 -5.12 -9.79
N ALA A 352 1.50 -4.57 -10.87
CA ALA A 352 2.90 -4.79 -11.25
C ALA A 352 3.90 -4.41 -10.13
N ALA A 353 3.52 -3.54 -9.21
CA ALA A 353 4.27 -3.21 -7.99
C ALA A 353 4.41 -4.38 -6.99
N ALA A 354 3.55 -5.40 -7.07
CA ALA A 354 3.67 -6.64 -6.29
C ALA A 354 4.73 -7.59 -6.85
N ALA A 355 5.49 -7.14 -7.87
CA ALA A 355 6.64 -7.83 -8.45
C ALA A 355 6.35 -9.30 -8.79
N GLU A 356 6.87 -10.22 -7.99
CA GLU A 356 6.79 -11.66 -8.26
C GLU A 356 5.38 -12.26 -8.23
N TRP A 357 4.39 -11.56 -7.66
CA TRP A 357 2.99 -12.00 -7.58
C TRP A 357 2.13 -11.48 -8.72
N SER A 358 2.62 -10.51 -9.49
CA SER A 358 1.96 -9.97 -10.67
C SER A 358 2.31 -10.79 -11.89
N ILE A 359 1.31 -11.29 -12.60
CA ILE A 359 1.53 -12.07 -13.82
C ILE A 359 1.97 -11.15 -14.98
N PRO A 360 3.02 -11.48 -15.75
CA PRO A 360 3.33 -10.78 -16.99
C PRO A 360 2.15 -10.83 -17.98
N ILE A 361 1.87 -9.73 -18.68
CA ILE A 361 0.72 -9.62 -19.58
C ILE A 361 0.75 -10.68 -20.70
N ASP A 362 1.93 -11.01 -21.20
CA ASP A 362 2.12 -12.05 -22.21
C ASP A 362 1.75 -13.48 -21.72
N GLN A 363 1.64 -13.67 -20.40
CA GLN A 363 1.24 -14.92 -19.76
C GLN A 363 -0.25 -14.97 -19.38
N LEU A 364 -1.06 -13.92 -19.64
CA LEU A 364 -2.50 -13.90 -19.38
C LEU A 364 -3.31 -14.83 -20.31
N GLY A 365 -2.69 -15.43 -21.31
CA GLY A 365 -3.41 -16.16 -22.35
C GLY A 365 -3.97 -15.25 -23.45
N PRO A 366 -4.48 -15.82 -24.56
CA PRO A 366 -4.86 -15.02 -25.74
C PRO A 366 -5.97 -13.99 -25.47
N GLU A 367 -7.02 -14.39 -24.79
CA GLU A 367 -8.18 -13.52 -24.50
C GLU A 367 -7.83 -12.44 -23.47
N GLY A 368 -7.04 -12.79 -22.44
CA GLY A 368 -6.59 -11.83 -21.43
C GLY A 368 -5.65 -10.77 -22.04
N ARG A 369 -4.75 -11.15 -22.92
CA ARG A 369 -3.85 -10.20 -23.63
C ARG A 369 -4.64 -9.22 -24.49
N LYS A 370 -5.64 -9.70 -25.23
CA LYS A 370 -6.49 -8.86 -26.08
C LYS A 370 -7.12 -7.71 -25.32
N LEU A 371 -7.43 -7.84 -24.02
CA LEU A 371 -8.00 -6.75 -23.24
C LEU A 371 -7.11 -5.49 -23.23
N TYR A 372 -5.78 -5.66 -23.29
CA TYR A 372 -4.80 -4.56 -23.28
C TYR A 372 -4.47 -4.01 -24.68
N GLU A 373 -5.10 -4.52 -25.72
CA GLU A 373 -4.92 -4.05 -27.09
C GLU A 373 -6.10 -3.13 -27.45
N TYR A 374 -5.89 -1.83 -27.55
CA TYR A 374 -6.91 -0.87 -27.94
C TYR A 374 -7.47 -1.15 -29.35
N SER A 375 -8.79 -1.26 -29.47
CA SER A 375 -9.47 -1.42 -30.75
C SER A 375 -10.93 -1.00 -30.67
N THR A 376 -11.22 0.19 -31.16
CA THR A 376 -12.60 0.71 -31.27
C THR A 376 -13.47 -0.17 -32.18
N ALA A 377 -12.88 -0.77 -33.23
CA ALA A 377 -13.60 -1.66 -34.14
C ALA A 377 -14.04 -2.95 -33.43
N ASP A 378 -13.12 -3.59 -32.67
CA ASP A 378 -13.47 -4.77 -31.87
C ASP A 378 -14.48 -4.44 -30.76
N ALA A 379 -14.32 -3.30 -30.09
CA ALA A 379 -15.29 -2.86 -29.08
C ALA A 379 -16.71 -2.74 -29.66
N LYS A 380 -16.85 -2.09 -30.81
CA LYS A 380 -18.16 -1.98 -31.52
C LYS A 380 -18.71 -3.34 -31.93
N ARG A 381 -17.88 -4.23 -32.44
CA ARG A 381 -18.30 -5.60 -32.80
C ARG A 381 -18.82 -6.35 -31.56
N LEU A 382 -18.09 -6.34 -30.44
CA LEU A 382 -18.49 -6.98 -29.19
C LEU A 382 -19.79 -6.40 -28.62
N LEU A 383 -19.98 -5.06 -28.73
CA LEU A 383 -21.25 -4.44 -28.33
C LEU A 383 -22.40 -4.89 -29.21
N ALA A 384 -22.23 -4.94 -30.53
CA ALA A 384 -23.26 -5.40 -31.45
C ALA A 384 -23.65 -6.86 -31.17
N GLU A 385 -22.66 -7.74 -30.97
CA GLU A 385 -22.88 -9.15 -30.59
C GLU A 385 -23.61 -9.30 -29.23
N ALA A 386 -23.41 -8.32 -28.31
CA ALA A 386 -24.10 -8.28 -27.01
C ALA A 386 -25.51 -7.65 -27.09
N GLY A 387 -25.97 -7.24 -28.29
CA GLY A 387 -27.30 -6.62 -28.50
C GLY A 387 -27.30 -5.08 -28.43
N TYR A 388 -26.14 -4.44 -28.48
CA TYR A 388 -25.98 -2.97 -28.46
C TYR A 388 -25.31 -2.44 -29.73
N PRO A 389 -25.87 -2.67 -30.95
CA PRO A 389 -25.23 -2.27 -32.22
C PRO A 389 -25.03 -0.76 -32.36
N ASN A 390 -25.86 0.04 -31.68
CA ASN A 390 -25.77 1.50 -31.64
C ASN A 390 -25.12 2.04 -30.35
N GLY A 391 -24.48 1.15 -29.54
CA GLY A 391 -23.95 1.48 -28.23
C GLY A 391 -25.05 1.66 -27.18
N PHE A 392 -24.67 2.26 -26.04
CA PHE A 392 -25.59 2.53 -24.93
C PHE A 392 -25.14 3.75 -24.12
N LYS A 393 -26.07 4.31 -23.34
CA LYS A 393 -25.80 5.38 -22.36
C LYS A 393 -25.61 4.79 -20.97
N THR A 394 -24.70 5.36 -20.21
CA THR A 394 -24.42 4.96 -18.82
C THR A 394 -23.95 6.16 -17.99
N GLN A 395 -23.69 5.96 -16.70
CA GLN A 395 -23.15 6.97 -15.80
C GLN A 395 -21.91 6.43 -15.11
N VAL A 396 -20.92 7.30 -14.88
CA VAL A 396 -19.70 6.97 -14.18
C VAL A 396 -19.43 7.96 -13.04
N GLU A 397 -19.40 7.47 -11.80
CA GLU A 397 -19.07 8.27 -10.63
C GLU A 397 -17.54 8.36 -10.46
N THR A 398 -17.05 9.55 -10.07
CA THR A 398 -15.63 9.78 -9.81
C THR A 398 -15.46 10.90 -8.78
N PRO A 399 -14.38 10.91 -7.97
CA PRO A 399 -14.16 11.94 -6.94
C PRO A 399 -13.64 13.29 -7.50
N GLY A 400 -13.78 13.54 -8.79
CA GLY A 400 -13.34 14.80 -9.41
C GLY A 400 -11.83 15.03 -9.25
N THR A 401 -11.45 16.21 -8.78
CA THR A 401 -10.04 16.62 -8.62
C THR A 401 -9.40 16.18 -7.30
N ALA A 402 -10.10 15.45 -6.45
CA ALA A 402 -9.59 15.06 -5.13
C ALA A 402 -8.32 14.17 -5.21
N TYR A 403 -8.15 13.43 -6.30
CA TYR A 403 -6.93 12.67 -6.58
C TYR A 403 -5.91 13.44 -7.44
N GLY A 404 -6.10 14.76 -7.58
CA GLY A 404 -5.29 15.62 -8.43
C GLY A 404 -5.85 15.80 -9.84
N PRO A 405 -5.38 16.82 -10.56
CA PRO A 405 -5.82 17.12 -11.94
C PRO A 405 -5.48 15.97 -12.90
N ASP A 406 -4.32 15.36 -12.75
CA ASP A 406 -3.87 14.26 -13.63
C ASP A 406 -4.80 13.04 -13.58
N PHE A 407 -5.45 12.79 -12.42
CA PHE A 407 -6.46 11.74 -12.32
C PHE A 407 -7.74 12.11 -13.05
N LEU A 408 -8.16 13.38 -13.02
CA LEU A 408 -9.33 13.83 -13.77
C LEU A 408 -9.08 13.75 -15.27
N ASP A 409 -7.87 14.09 -15.73
CA ASP A 409 -7.47 13.92 -17.14
C ASP A 409 -7.54 12.44 -17.56
N PHE A 410 -7.03 11.53 -16.74
CA PHE A 410 -7.18 10.08 -16.95
C PHE A 410 -8.66 9.70 -17.15
N VAL A 411 -9.55 10.17 -16.28
CA VAL A 411 -11.00 9.88 -16.37
C VAL A 411 -11.59 10.43 -17.66
N GLN A 412 -11.29 11.68 -18.03
CA GLN A 412 -11.82 12.32 -19.22
C GLN A 412 -11.36 11.64 -20.52
N VAL A 413 -10.09 11.26 -20.62
CA VAL A 413 -9.55 10.52 -21.76
C VAL A 413 -10.20 9.14 -21.86
N THR A 414 -10.39 8.47 -20.74
CA THR A 414 -11.07 7.14 -20.69
C THR A 414 -12.49 7.25 -21.23
N VAL A 415 -13.28 8.21 -20.74
CA VAL A 415 -14.67 8.40 -21.19
C VAL A 415 -14.74 8.83 -22.67
N LYS A 416 -13.82 9.67 -23.15
CA LYS A 416 -13.69 10.01 -24.57
C LYS A 416 -13.44 8.76 -25.42
N ASN A 417 -12.55 7.88 -24.99
CA ASN A 417 -12.27 6.63 -25.70
C ASN A 417 -13.52 5.71 -25.76
N TRP A 418 -14.23 5.56 -24.66
CA TRP A 418 -15.47 4.79 -24.60
C TRP A 418 -16.55 5.36 -25.54
N LYS A 419 -16.69 6.68 -25.58
CA LYS A 419 -17.64 7.34 -26.49
C LYS A 419 -17.36 7.05 -27.97
N ALA A 420 -16.09 6.99 -28.36
CA ALA A 420 -15.69 6.64 -29.72
C ALA A 420 -16.10 5.19 -30.10
N ALA A 421 -16.25 4.31 -29.12
CA ALA A 421 -16.75 2.94 -29.28
C ALA A 421 -18.26 2.81 -29.17
N GLY A 422 -19.01 3.90 -28.88
CA GLY A 422 -20.45 3.91 -28.72
C GLY A 422 -20.94 3.81 -27.26
N ILE A 423 -20.04 3.89 -26.27
CA ILE A 423 -20.41 3.89 -24.86
C ILE A 423 -20.44 5.34 -24.36
N ASP A 424 -21.64 5.92 -24.26
CA ASP A 424 -21.86 7.32 -23.86
C ASP A 424 -21.98 7.39 -22.32
N ALA A 425 -20.85 7.56 -21.65
CA ALA A 425 -20.74 7.59 -20.19
C ALA A 425 -20.76 9.02 -19.65
N GLU A 426 -21.84 9.39 -18.95
CA GLU A 426 -21.98 10.68 -18.27
C GLU A 426 -21.16 10.72 -16.99
N LEU A 427 -20.27 11.71 -16.83
CA LEU A 427 -19.47 11.90 -15.61
C LEU A 427 -20.31 12.48 -14.48
N LYS A 428 -20.31 11.80 -13.33
CA LYS A 428 -20.90 12.25 -12.06
C LYS A 428 -19.78 12.53 -11.06
N LEU A 429 -19.41 13.81 -10.93
CA LEU A 429 -18.40 14.24 -9.96
C LEU A 429 -18.99 14.22 -8.55
N LYS A 430 -18.34 13.52 -7.64
CA LYS A 430 -18.70 13.45 -6.20
C LYS A 430 -17.67 14.16 -5.34
N GLU A 431 -18.15 14.73 -4.24
CA GLU A 431 -17.26 15.16 -3.16
C GLU A 431 -16.50 13.96 -2.61
N TYR A 432 -15.22 14.13 -2.22
CA TYR A 432 -14.32 13.03 -1.88
C TYR A 432 -14.83 12.18 -0.69
N GLY A 433 -15.26 12.83 0.39
CA GLY A 433 -15.78 12.12 1.57
C GLY A 433 -17.04 11.29 1.23
N ALA A 434 -17.93 11.86 0.41
CA ALA A 434 -19.11 11.17 -0.09
C ALA A 434 -18.75 10.02 -1.03
N PHE A 435 -17.75 10.20 -1.90
CA PHE A 435 -17.24 9.14 -2.77
C PHE A 435 -16.69 7.96 -1.96
N ILE A 436 -15.84 8.21 -0.97
CA ILE A 436 -15.24 7.19 -0.11
C ILE A 436 -16.28 6.48 0.77
N SER A 437 -17.27 7.22 1.32
CA SER A 437 -18.26 6.64 2.23
C SER A 437 -19.45 5.95 1.53
N SER A 438 -19.63 6.17 0.24
CA SER A 438 -20.72 5.58 -0.53
C SER A 438 -20.27 4.78 -1.74
N THR A 439 -19.66 5.40 -2.74
CA THR A 439 -19.32 4.78 -4.03
C THR A 439 -18.36 3.62 -3.86
N ILE A 440 -17.29 3.81 -3.06
CA ILE A 440 -16.28 2.77 -2.77
C ILE A 440 -16.87 1.60 -1.98
N TYR A 441 -18.03 1.76 -1.36
CA TYR A 441 -18.80 0.69 -0.70
C TYR A 441 -20.02 0.24 -1.49
N GLY A 442 -20.02 0.42 -2.82
CA GLY A 442 -21.01 -0.14 -3.72
C GLY A 442 -22.30 0.65 -3.87
N LYS A 443 -22.42 1.83 -3.29
CA LYS A 443 -23.60 2.71 -3.45
C LYS A 443 -23.46 3.57 -4.70
N PHE A 444 -23.44 2.91 -5.87
CA PHE A 444 -23.46 3.51 -7.21
C PHE A 444 -24.35 2.68 -8.11
N ASP A 445 -24.89 3.26 -9.16
CA ASP A 445 -25.90 2.60 -10.00
C ASP A 445 -25.31 1.78 -11.14
N HIS A 446 -24.30 2.31 -11.84
CA HIS A 446 -23.78 1.76 -13.08
C HIS A 446 -22.30 1.38 -12.94
N MET A 447 -21.46 2.41 -12.82
CA MET A 447 -20.01 2.24 -12.74
C MET A 447 -19.34 3.41 -12.04
N PHE A 448 -18.10 3.20 -11.61
CA PHE A 448 -17.24 4.28 -11.11
C PHE A 448 -15.81 4.14 -11.66
N LEU A 449 -15.11 5.27 -11.70
CA LEU A 449 -13.66 5.36 -11.87
C LEU A 449 -13.06 5.95 -10.60
N GLY A 450 -12.11 5.23 -10.02
CA GLY A 450 -11.44 5.61 -8.78
C GLY A 450 -9.99 5.13 -8.75
N LEU A 451 -9.38 5.19 -7.57
CA LEU A 451 -8.07 4.61 -7.33
C LEU A 451 -8.18 3.33 -6.51
N ARG A 452 -7.38 2.35 -6.87
CA ARG A 452 -7.21 1.11 -6.11
C ARG A 452 -6.34 1.37 -4.89
N GLY A 453 -6.64 0.73 -3.76
CA GLY A 453 -5.83 0.82 -2.54
C GLY A 453 -4.41 0.27 -2.72
N ALA A 454 -3.45 0.85 -2.02
CA ALA A 454 -2.04 0.41 -2.04
C ALA A 454 -1.79 -0.67 -0.97
N TRP A 455 -2.38 -1.85 -1.14
CA TRP A 455 -2.17 -2.98 -0.24
C TRP A 455 -0.86 -3.69 -0.57
N THR A 456 -0.08 -4.00 0.45
CA THR A 456 1.21 -4.69 0.28
C THR A 456 1.07 -6.21 0.19
N ASP A 457 -0.07 -6.78 0.60
CA ASP A 457 -0.39 -8.18 0.43
C ASP A 457 -1.12 -8.42 -0.91
N PRO A 458 -0.65 -9.34 -1.76
CA PRO A 458 -1.26 -9.61 -3.07
C PRO A 458 -2.69 -10.13 -2.98
N GLU A 459 -3.06 -10.80 -1.89
CA GLU A 459 -4.39 -11.35 -1.69
C GLU A 459 -5.48 -10.28 -1.63
N ALA A 460 -5.17 -9.09 -1.11
CA ALA A 460 -6.11 -8.00 -1.02
C ALA A 460 -6.70 -7.60 -2.39
N TYR A 461 -5.97 -7.87 -3.48
CA TYR A 461 -6.40 -7.53 -4.84
C TYR A 461 -7.37 -8.52 -5.48
N PHE A 462 -7.62 -9.67 -4.87
CA PHE A 462 -8.64 -10.61 -5.34
C PHE A 462 -9.61 -11.05 -4.23
N TYR A 463 -9.19 -11.12 -2.98
CA TYR A 463 -10.12 -11.47 -1.91
C TYR A 463 -11.15 -10.36 -1.65
N ARG A 464 -10.69 -9.15 -1.39
CA ARG A 464 -11.56 -8.02 -1.04
C ARG A 464 -12.56 -7.65 -2.14
N PRO A 465 -12.17 -7.58 -3.45
CA PRO A 465 -13.09 -7.16 -4.50
C PRO A 465 -13.94 -8.28 -5.08
N TYR A 466 -13.65 -9.57 -4.84
CA TYR A 466 -14.32 -10.66 -5.55
C TYR A 466 -14.95 -11.72 -4.65
N MET A 467 -14.67 -11.73 -3.34
CA MET A 467 -15.35 -12.69 -2.46
C MET A 467 -16.72 -12.18 -2.04
N PRO A 468 -17.76 -13.03 -2.09
CA PRO A 468 -19.10 -12.66 -1.62
C PRO A 468 -19.10 -12.21 -0.16
N GLY A 469 -19.92 -11.20 0.16
CA GLY A 469 -20.03 -10.64 1.50
C GLY A 469 -18.90 -9.68 1.90
N GLN A 470 -17.87 -9.50 1.08
CA GLN A 470 -16.81 -8.54 1.35
C GLN A 470 -17.27 -7.10 1.05
N PRO A 471 -16.94 -6.12 1.92
CA PRO A 471 -17.38 -4.73 1.74
C PRO A 471 -16.92 -4.09 0.43
N LEU A 472 -15.81 -4.55 -0.13
CA LEU A 472 -15.25 -4.05 -1.39
C LEU A 472 -15.61 -4.92 -2.61
N ASN A 473 -16.41 -5.99 -2.45
CA ASN A 473 -17.03 -6.67 -3.59
C ASN A 473 -18.24 -5.87 -4.11
N VAL A 474 -17.95 -4.65 -4.50
CA VAL A 474 -18.95 -3.65 -4.92
C VAL A 474 -19.53 -3.92 -6.30
N MET A 475 -18.88 -4.82 -7.04
CA MET A 475 -19.33 -5.29 -8.35
C MET A 475 -20.34 -6.44 -8.25
N ASN A 476 -20.57 -6.98 -7.04
CA ASN A 476 -21.43 -8.13 -6.76
C ASN A 476 -20.99 -9.43 -7.46
N VAL A 477 -19.67 -9.65 -7.55
CA VAL A 477 -19.13 -10.90 -8.09
C VAL A 477 -19.54 -12.08 -7.18
N ASN A 478 -20.11 -13.11 -7.78
CA ASN A 478 -20.44 -14.36 -7.11
C ASN A 478 -20.15 -15.52 -8.07
N ASP A 479 -18.88 -15.87 -8.20
CA ASP A 479 -18.38 -16.86 -9.15
C ASP A 479 -17.77 -18.04 -8.38
N PRO A 480 -18.44 -19.22 -8.34
CA PRO A 480 -17.99 -20.37 -7.57
C PRO A 480 -16.56 -20.83 -7.92
N LYS A 481 -16.15 -20.77 -9.20
CA LYS A 481 -14.81 -21.15 -9.62
C LYS A 481 -13.77 -20.19 -9.09
N LEU A 482 -14.01 -18.89 -9.17
CA LEU A 482 -13.11 -17.87 -8.64
C LEU A 482 -13.00 -17.99 -7.12
N ILE A 483 -14.12 -18.20 -6.42
CA ILE A 483 -14.16 -18.39 -4.97
C ILE A 483 -13.30 -19.59 -4.55
N GLU A 484 -13.41 -20.72 -5.25
CA GLU A 484 -12.58 -21.91 -4.99
C GLU A 484 -11.10 -21.61 -5.17
N MET A 485 -10.71 -20.97 -6.26
CA MET A 485 -9.30 -20.60 -6.54
C MET A 485 -8.75 -19.66 -5.46
N ILE A 486 -9.52 -18.65 -5.04
CA ILE A 486 -9.13 -17.72 -3.97
C ILE A 486 -8.94 -18.48 -2.64
N ASN A 487 -9.83 -19.39 -2.29
CA ASN A 487 -9.72 -20.18 -1.07
C ASN A 487 -8.53 -21.17 -1.13
N LEU A 488 -8.28 -21.78 -2.29
CA LEU A 488 -7.16 -22.71 -2.47
C LEU A 488 -5.80 -22.03 -2.26
N GLN A 489 -5.58 -20.85 -2.86
CA GLN A 489 -4.30 -20.13 -2.68
C GLN A 489 -4.05 -19.74 -1.22
N ARG A 490 -5.10 -19.41 -0.45
CA ARG A 490 -5.00 -19.04 0.97
C ARG A 490 -4.50 -20.18 1.83
N ARG A 491 -4.93 -21.42 1.54
CA ARG A 491 -4.55 -22.63 2.26
C ARG A 491 -3.20 -23.20 1.80
N THR A 492 -2.58 -22.60 0.77
CA THR A 492 -1.35 -23.10 0.17
C THR A 492 -0.14 -22.36 0.75
N PHE A 493 0.57 -22.98 1.71
CA PHE A 493 1.77 -22.39 2.34
C PHE A 493 3.02 -22.50 1.46
N ASP A 494 3.10 -23.50 0.57
CA ASP A 494 4.17 -23.57 -0.43
C ASP A 494 4.10 -22.36 -1.36
N VAL A 495 5.11 -21.49 -1.30
CA VAL A 495 5.15 -20.21 -2.01
C VAL A 495 5.11 -20.40 -3.53
N ALA A 496 5.80 -21.41 -4.07
CA ALA A 496 5.85 -21.65 -5.52
C ALA A 496 4.49 -22.13 -6.04
N LYS A 497 3.84 -23.04 -5.35
CA LYS A 497 2.49 -23.50 -5.67
C LYS A 497 1.47 -22.39 -5.53
N ARG A 498 1.53 -21.61 -4.44
CA ARG A 498 0.63 -20.48 -4.21
C ARG A 498 0.77 -19.43 -5.32
N LYS A 499 2.00 -19.13 -5.75
CA LYS A 499 2.26 -18.21 -6.85
C LYS A 499 1.60 -18.67 -8.15
N GLN A 500 1.68 -19.96 -8.47
CA GLN A 500 1.01 -20.51 -9.66
C GLN A 500 -0.51 -20.32 -9.58
N ILE A 501 -1.12 -20.61 -8.43
CA ILE A 501 -2.56 -20.40 -8.22
C ILE A 501 -2.93 -18.93 -8.36
N VAL A 502 -2.11 -18.02 -7.81
CA VAL A 502 -2.32 -16.55 -7.95
C VAL A 502 -2.23 -16.13 -9.42
N PHE A 503 -1.36 -16.73 -10.22
CA PHE A 503 -1.30 -16.48 -11.66
C PHE A 503 -2.53 -17.01 -12.39
N ASP A 504 -3.03 -18.19 -12.00
CA ASP A 504 -4.25 -18.77 -12.59
C ASP A 504 -5.49 -17.92 -12.24
N ILE A 505 -5.57 -17.36 -11.02
CA ILE A 505 -6.61 -16.39 -10.65
C ILE A 505 -6.56 -15.16 -11.57
N GLN A 506 -5.38 -14.59 -11.82
CA GLN A 506 -5.23 -13.42 -12.68
C GLN A 506 -5.61 -13.70 -14.14
N ARG A 507 -5.29 -14.89 -14.66
CA ARG A 507 -5.76 -15.35 -15.99
C ARG A 507 -7.27 -15.42 -16.03
N TYR A 508 -7.87 -16.04 -15.02
CA TYR A 508 -9.33 -16.18 -14.94
C TYR A 508 -10.04 -14.82 -14.82
N LEU A 509 -9.54 -13.91 -14.00
CA LEU A 509 -10.09 -12.56 -13.88
C LEU A 509 -10.02 -11.79 -15.20
N ALA A 510 -8.96 -11.97 -15.98
CA ALA A 510 -8.81 -11.38 -17.31
C ALA A 510 -9.80 -12.03 -18.31
N GLU A 511 -9.95 -13.35 -18.32
CA GLU A 511 -10.93 -14.06 -19.17
C GLU A 511 -12.36 -13.57 -18.91
N GLN A 512 -12.73 -13.36 -17.65
CA GLN A 512 -14.04 -12.86 -17.23
C GLN A 512 -14.18 -11.34 -17.39
N ALA A 513 -13.09 -10.62 -17.64
CA ALA A 513 -13.05 -9.15 -17.71
C ALA A 513 -13.80 -8.51 -16.51
N TYR A 514 -13.60 -9.03 -15.29
CA TYR A 514 -14.20 -8.48 -14.08
C TYR A 514 -13.57 -7.15 -13.69
N ALA A 515 -12.26 -7.04 -13.84
CA ALA A 515 -11.57 -5.75 -13.71
C ALA A 515 -11.42 -5.10 -15.10
N GLY A 516 -11.51 -3.78 -15.16
CA GLY A 516 -11.10 -3.02 -16.33
C GLY A 516 -9.58 -3.12 -16.55
N VAL A 517 -9.13 -2.77 -17.74
CA VAL A 517 -7.69 -2.62 -18.01
C VAL A 517 -7.16 -1.37 -17.34
N ASP A 518 -5.94 -1.44 -16.86
CA ASP A 518 -5.29 -0.38 -16.10
C ASP A 518 -3.78 -0.37 -16.34
N GLY A 519 -3.13 0.72 -15.97
CA GLY A 519 -1.69 0.89 -16.02
C GLY A 519 -1.12 1.26 -14.64
N ALA A 520 -0.01 0.65 -14.30
CA ALA A 520 0.77 1.03 -13.14
C ALA A 520 1.79 2.09 -13.54
N VAL A 521 1.76 3.25 -12.89
CA VAL A 521 2.70 4.34 -13.13
C VAL A 521 4.03 4.06 -12.42
N LYS A 522 5.14 4.34 -13.07
CA LYS A 522 6.46 4.42 -12.43
C LYS A 522 6.61 5.80 -11.82
N VAL A 523 6.53 5.88 -10.52
CA VAL A 523 6.61 7.12 -9.75
C VAL A 523 8.03 7.45 -9.33
N VAL A 524 8.26 8.72 -9.02
CA VAL A 524 9.52 9.22 -8.47
C VAL A 524 9.26 9.80 -7.10
N SER A 525 9.92 9.25 -6.08
CA SER A 525 10.08 9.90 -4.79
C SER A 525 11.40 10.66 -4.74
N ALA A 526 11.40 11.84 -4.17
CA ALA A 526 12.61 12.65 -3.99
C ALA A 526 12.76 13.11 -2.54
N TRP A 527 14.01 13.31 -2.10
CA TRP A 527 14.30 13.83 -0.77
C TRP A 527 15.62 14.59 -0.74
N GLU A 528 15.75 15.46 0.25
CA GLU A 528 16.91 16.31 0.42
C GLU A 528 18.17 15.49 0.75
N PRO A 529 19.37 15.86 0.26
CA PRO A 529 20.61 15.08 0.44
C PRO A 529 21.06 14.98 1.90
N TYR A 530 20.63 15.91 2.77
CA TYR A 530 20.89 15.87 4.20
C TYR A 530 19.96 14.91 4.97
N ILE A 531 18.96 14.35 4.34
CA ILE A 531 18.14 13.27 4.92
C ILE A 531 18.87 11.95 4.69
N LYS A 532 19.27 11.32 5.78
CA LYS A 532 20.02 10.07 5.78
C LYS A 532 19.15 8.91 6.26
N ASN A 533 19.56 7.70 5.91
CA ASN A 533 18.92 6.44 6.31
C ASN A 533 17.44 6.35 5.92
N TYR A 534 17.09 6.87 4.75
CA TYR A 534 15.74 6.83 4.18
C TYR A 534 15.74 6.11 2.83
N MET A 535 14.69 5.33 2.59
CA MET A 535 14.34 4.77 1.28
C MET A 535 12.81 4.75 1.17
N PRO A 536 12.23 5.30 0.09
CA PRO A 536 10.80 5.21 -0.16
C PRO A 536 10.38 3.77 -0.50
N ASN A 537 9.13 3.45 -0.25
CA ASN A 537 8.49 2.21 -0.66
C ASN A 537 6.99 2.43 -0.76
N ASN A 538 6.26 1.54 -1.44
CA ASN A 538 4.81 1.53 -1.46
C ASN A 538 4.20 1.30 -0.06
N GLY A 539 2.92 1.65 0.07
CA GLY A 539 2.15 1.49 1.30
C GLY A 539 2.12 2.75 2.16
N PHE A 540 1.22 2.76 3.13
CA PHE A 540 0.88 3.96 3.92
C PHE A 540 1.69 4.10 5.21
N ASP A 541 2.65 3.20 5.48
CA ASP A 541 3.50 3.25 6.67
C ASP A 541 4.68 4.22 6.49
N VAL A 542 4.37 5.50 6.38
CA VAL A 542 5.38 6.57 6.24
C VAL A 542 6.16 6.75 7.53
N GLY A 543 5.47 6.71 8.67
CA GLY A 543 6.11 6.81 9.99
C GLY A 543 7.14 5.70 10.21
N GLY A 544 6.82 4.45 9.87
CA GLY A 544 7.76 3.34 9.94
C GLY A 544 8.99 3.53 9.05
N ARG A 545 8.83 4.16 7.87
CA ARG A 545 9.95 4.48 6.97
C ARG A 545 10.81 5.65 7.46
N LEU A 546 10.23 6.59 8.20
CA LEU A 546 10.93 7.79 8.67
C LEU A 546 11.53 7.65 10.08
N MET A 547 11.14 6.65 10.87
CA MET A 547 11.60 6.56 12.28
C MET A 547 13.11 6.45 12.43
N ALA A 548 13.79 5.85 11.46
CA ALA A 548 15.25 5.73 11.43
C ALA A 548 15.92 6.76 10.50
N ALA A 549 15.16 7.65 9.89
CA ALA A 549 15.72 8.77 9.12
C ALA A 549 16.26 9.85 10.07
N TRP A 550 17.34 10.52 9.66
CA TRP A 550 17.97 11.59 10.44
C TRP A 550 18.46 12.72 9.54
N ILE A 551 18.62 13.88 10.14
CA ILE A 551 18.95 15.15 9.46
C ILE A 551 20.44 15.44 9.64
N ASP A 552 21.18 15.50 8.53
CA ASP A 552 22.61 15.79 8.49
C ASP A 552 22.84 17.22 8.01
N LYS A 553 22.44 18.17 8.86
CA LYS A 553 22.71 19.62 8.69
C LYS A 553 23.66 20.11 9.75
#